data_a2c6b8d62545b0ef7e24fb6ef91ac40e
#
_entry.id   a2c6b8d62545b0ef7e24fb6ef91ac40e
#
_cell.length_a   1.000
_cell.length_b   1.000
_cell.length_c   1.000
_cell.angle_alpha   90.00
_cell.angle_beta   90.00
_cell.angle_gamma   90.00
#
_symmetry.space_group_name_H-M   'P 1'
#
loop_
_entity.id
_entity.type
_entity.pdbx_description
1 polymer ?
#
loop_
_entity_poly.entity_id
_entity_poly.type
_entity_poly.pdbx_seq_one_letter_code
_entity_poly.pdbx_strand_id
1 'polypeptide(L)'
;SVRIELTEEEDRVFIQVIDTGSGIQPGNLPHLFDRFYTEDRSMGTGIGLHLVKEYIHMHGGEIRVESEPGQRTTFTVCLRKGKAHFEDSDLMETSVSHQAYEASRLDDSETHKMLSKTYPYTILITEDDDEVRCFLERELSPHFKTRTAANGKDALRVLEEEEISLVVSDVMMPEMNGFELCRMIKSQLPFSHIPVILLTALTDERQRIFGITGGADDYIQKPFHTDYVKIKIIHLLQERQKLRERLLEKLRDNKLLLSEPEKVESIDDAFLRKFAEQIEAVYADPEYNVEKLSETLGLSRGHLHRKIKELTGTAPVEFLRTYRLNKATQLLRQNAYTVSEVAYRTGFSSPAYFSKCFKAVYGVTPTEYQ
;
A
#
# COMPACT_ATOMS: atom_id res chain seq x y z
N SER A 1 10.27 7.73 33.69
CA SER A 1 11.16 7.56 32.50
C SER A 1 11.53 6.09 32.38
N VAL A 2 11.80 5.68 31.12
CA VAL A 2 12.30 4.33 30.80
C VAL A 2 13.67 4.48 30.15
N ARG A 3 14.64 3.62 30.52
CA ARG A 3 15.97 3.54 29.94
C ARG A 3 16.27 2.09 29.60
N ILE A 4 16.89 1.86 28.43
CA ILE A 4 17.40 0.55 28.03
C ILE A 4 18.92 0.65 27.97
N GLU A 5 19.60 -0.28 28.60
CA GLU A 5 21.06 -0.40 28.61
C GLU A 5 21.45 -1.76 28.03
N LEU A 6 22.42 -1.77 27.15
CA LEU A 6 22.98 -2.97 26.53
C LEU A 6 24.44 -3.05 26.95
N THR A 7 24.83 -4.15 27.62
CA THR A 7 26.22 -4.43 28.00
C THR A 7 26.63 -5.80 27.48
N GLU A 8 27.90 -5.94 27.15
CA GLU A 8 28.46 -7.14 26.55
C GLU A 8 29.62 -7.65 27.34
N GLU A 9 29.61 -8.92 27.70
CA GLU A 9 30.72 -9.67 28.27
C GLU A 9 31.22 -10.72 27.25
N GLU A 10 32.28 -11.49 27.57
CA GLU A 10 32.97 -12.36 26.60
C GLU A 10 32.00 -13.29 25.83
N ASP A 11 31.09 -13.98 26.52
CA ASP A 11 30.15 -14.95 25.93
C ASP A 11 28.68 -14.59 26.16
N ARG A 12 28.37 -13.44 26.76
CA ARG A 12 27.02 -13.02 27.16
C ARG A 12 26.69 -11.58 26.77
N VAL A 13 25.42 -11.35 26.57
CA VAL A 13 24.84 -10.02 26.35
C VAL A 13 23.79 -9.78 27.43
N PHE A 14 23.84 -8.62 28.06
CA PHE A 14 22.87 -8.19 29.07
C PHE A 14 22.06 -7.04 28.51
N ILE A 15 20.73 -7.19 28.58
CA ILE A 15 19.79 -6.14 28.24
C ILE A 15 19.09 -5.74 29.55
N GLN A 16 19.24 -4.49 29.96
CA GLN A 16 18.59 -3.96 31.15
C GLN A 16 17.51 -2.96 30.72
N VAL A 17 16.29 -3.19 31.19
CA VAL A 17 15.17 -2.25 31.03
C VAL A 17 14.90 -1.66 32.42
N ILE A 18 15.12 -0.37 32.55
CA ILE A 18 15.07 0.37 33.83
C ILE A 18 13.93 1.40 33.71
N ASP A 19 12.95 1.33 34.60
CA ASP A 19 11.90 2.33 34.71
C ASP A 19 11.86 3.00 36.07
N THR A 20 11.35 4.22 36.13
CA THR A 20 11.13 5.00 37.36
C THR A 20 9.64 5.10 37.69
N GLY A 21 8.90 4.01 37.49
CA GLY A 21 7.47 3.90 37.77
C GLY A 21 7.15 3.69 39.23
N SER A 22 5.96 3.16 39.52
CA SER A 22 5.46 2.85 40.86
C SER A 22 6.26 1.77 41.60
N GLY A 23 7.05 1.00 40.81
CA GLY A 23 7.76 -0.16 41.35
C GLY A 23 6.83 -1.35 41.62
N ILE A 24 7.42 -2.48 42.04
CA ILE A 24 6.71 -3.74 42.29
C ILE A 24 6.86 -4.06 43.81
N GLN A 25 5.76 -4.43 44.45
CA GLN A 25 5.79 -4.82 45.86
C GLN A 25 6.62 -6.10 46.06
N PRO A 26 7.44 -6.20 47.11
CA PRO A 26 8.32 -7.36 47.35
C PRO A 26 7.58 -8.72 47.35
N GLY A 27 6.35 -8.74 47.83
CA GLY A 27 5.53 -9.96 47.86
C GLY A 27 5.08 -10.46 46.48
N ASN A 28 5.10 -9.59 45.47
CA ASN A 28 4.65 -9.89 44.10
C ASN A 28 5.80 -10.32 43.17
N LEU A 29 7.05 -9.97 43.52
CA LEU A 29 8.22 -10.30 42.71
C LEU A 29 8.37 -11.80 42.40
N PRO A 30 8.16 -12.76 43.36
CA PRO A 30 8.28 -14.17 43.10
C PRO A 30 7.25 -14.70 42.06
N HIS A 31 6.09 -14.05 41.96
CA HIS A 31 4.98 -14.45 41.13
C HIS A 31 4.89 -13.71 39.81
N LEU A 32 5.76 -12.74 39.58
CA LEU A 32 5.68 -11.83 38.42
C LEU A 32 5.71 -12.55 37.07
N PHE A 33 6.40 -13.69 37.02
CA PHE A 33 6.52 -14.51 35.82
C PHE A 33 5.56 -15.71 35.80
N ASP A 34 4.66 -15.83 36.78
CA ASP A 34 3.69 -16.92 36.83
C ASP A 34 2.59 -16.68 35.76
N ARG A 35 2.13 -17.76 35.15
CA ARG A 35 1.11 -17.67 34.12
C ARG A 35 -0.23 -17.19 34.71
N PHE A 36 -0.84 -16.18 34.06
CA PHE A 36 -2.06 -15.51 34.51
C PHE A 36 -1.93 -14.67 35.79
N TYR A 37 -0.73 -14.39 36.25
CA TYR A 37 -0.52 -13.49 37.36
C TYR A 37 -0.64 -12.02 36.91
N THR A 38 -1.45 -11.25 37.62
CA THR A 38 -1.63 -9.79 37.43
C THR A 38 -2.06 -9.18 38.76
N GLU A 39 -1.49 -8.05 39.15
CA GLU A 39 -1.92 -7.29 40.34
C GLU A 39 -3.34 -6.69 40.13
N ASP A 40 -3.66 -6.28 38.90
CA ASP A 40 -4.95 -5.73 38.55
C ASP A 40 -5.49 -6.44 37.31
N ARG A 41 -6.61 -7.15 37.47
CA ARG A 41 -7.30 -7.87 36.39
C ARG A 41 -7.83 -6.96 35.28
N SER A 42 -7.86 -5.64 35.49
CA SER A 42 -8.30 -4.67 34.49
C SER A 42 -7.19 -4.24 33.54
N MET A 43 -5.91 -4.54 33.83
CA MET A 43 -4.76 -4.04 33.08
C MET A 43 -4.03 -5.07 32.20
N GLY A 44 -4.51 -6.33 32.11
CA GLY A 44 -3.90 -7.30 31.22
C GLY A 44 -4.22 -8.75 31.51
N THR A 45 -3.84 -9.65 30.61
CA THR A 45 -4.11 -11.11 30.69
C THR A 45 -3.16 -11.88 31.60
N GLY A 46 -2.10 -11.25 32.12
CA GLY A 46 -1.07 -11.91 32.94
C GLY A 46 -0.24 -12.96 32.19
N ILE A 47 -0.20 -12.91 30.85
CA ILE A 47 0.51 -13.86 30.00
C ILE A 47 1.86 -13.29 29.52
N GLY A 48 1.96 -11.97 29.37
CA GLY A 48 3.09 -11.31 28.71
C GLY A 48 4.45 -11.63 29.35
N LEU A 49 4.62 -11.40 30.66
CA LEU A 49 5.90 -11.65 31.34
C LEU A 49 6.23 -13.14 31.46
N HIS A 50 5.22 -14.00 31.55
CA HIS A 50 5.39 -15.46 31.47
C HIS A 50 5.99 -15.86 30.11
N LEU A 51 5.42 -15.38 29.02
CA LEU A 51 5.94 -15.64 27.66
C LEU A 51 7.37 -15.11 27.46
N VAL A 52 7.65 -13.90 27.96
CA VAL A 52 9.01 -13.34 27.93
C VAL A 52 10.01 -14.27 28.61
N LYS A 53 9.68 -14.79 29.79
CA LYS A 53 10.52 -15.75 30.51
C LYS A 53 10.73 -17.03 29.71
N GLU A 54 9.66 -17.62 29.15
CA GLU A 54 9.73 -18.83 28.34
C GLU A 54 10.61 -18.64 27.09
N TYR A 55 10.44 -17.54 26.35
CA TYR A 55 11.28 -17.25 25.18
C TYR A 55 12.76 -17.06 25.55
N ILE A 56 13.06 -16.35 26.64
CA ILE A 56 14.43 -16.19 27.11
C ILE A 56 15.04 -17.55 27.48
N HIS A 57 14.28 -18.44 28.15
CA HIS A 57 14.72 -19.79 28.46
C HIS A 57 14.94 -20.64 27.22
N MET A 58 14.08 -20.56 26.21
CA MET A 58 14.25 -21.25 24.91
C MET A 58 15.56 -20.82 24.22
N HIS A 59 16.00 -19.56 24.44
CA HIS A 59 17.28 -19.05 23.93
C HIS A 59 18.47 -19.31 24.88
N GLY A 60 18.32 -20.22 25.87
CA GLY A 60 19.36 -20.53 26.82
C GLY A 60 19.76 -19.37 27.71
N GLY A 61 18.88 -18.37 27.86
CA GLY A 61 19.10 -17.17 28.65
C GLY A 61 18.38 -17.19 30.02
N GLU A 62 18.55 -16.13 30.76
CA GLU A 62 17.91 -15.88 32.06
C GLU A 62 17.32 -14.48 32.13
N ILE A 63 16.18 -14.32 32.84
CA ILE A 63 15.61 -13.02 33.20
C ILE A 63 15.55 -12.86 34.70
N ARG A 64 15.92 -11.68 35.19
CA ARG A 64 15.84 -11.26 36.60
C ARG A 64 15.11 -9.93 36.68
N VAL A 65 14.49 -9.69 37.82
CA VAL A 65 13.85 -8.42 38.16
C VAL A 65 14.29 -7.95 39.53
N GLU A 66 14.62 -6.68 39.65
CA GLU A 66 14.88 -5.97 40.88
C GLU A 66 13.97 -4.75 40.90
N SER A 67 13.26 -4.52 42.02
CA SER A 67 12.38 -3.38 42.13
C SER A 67 12.36 -2.81 43.52
N GLU A 68 12.44 -1.49 43.62
CA GLU A 68 12.26 -0.69 44.82
C GLU A 68 10.99 0.15 44.64
N PRO A 69 9.89 -0.13 45.41
CA PRO A 69 8.64 0.57 45.27
C PRO A 69 8.81 2.10 45.37
N GLY A 70 8.25 2.81 44.38
CA GLY A 70 8.32 4.26 44.25
C GLY A 70 9.68 4.83 43.81
N GLN A 71 10.66 4.00 43.46
CA GLN A 71 11.94 4.45 42.97
C GLN A 71 12.24 3.96 41.57
N ARG A 72 12.42 2.63 41.41
CA ARG A 72 12.75 2.05 40.11
C ARG A 72 12.42 0.56 40.01
N THR A 73 12.20 0.08 38.80
CA THR A 73 12.21 -1.34 38.42
C THR A 73 13.27 -1.58 37.38
N THR A 74 14.03 -2.67 37.53
CA THR A 74 15.05 -3.08 36.55
C THR A 74 14.80 -4.53 36.17
N PHE A 75 14.50 -4.78 34.91
CA PHE A 75 14.50 -6.10 34.31
C PHE A 75 15.86 -6.32 33.67
N THR A 76 16.53 -7.43 33.98
CA THR A 76 17.81 -7.81 33.40
C THR A 76 17.64 -9.13 32.65
N VAL A 77 17.80 -9.09 31.32
CA VAL A 77 17.85 -10.26 30.47
C VAL A 77 19.30 -10.59 30.15
N CYS A 78 19.70 -11.84 30.36
CA CYS A 78 21.03 -12.36 30.02
C CYS A 78 20.89 -13.41 28.91
N LEU A 79 21.54 -13.20 27.77
CA LEU A 79 21.56 -14.11 26.63
C LEU A 79 22.99 -14.55 26.33
N ARG A 80 23.16 -15.78 25.83
CA ARG A 80 24.45 -16.28 25.36
C ARG A 80 24.74 -15.79 23.96
N LYS A 81 25.99 -15.45 23.65
CA LYS A 81 26.42 -15.11 22.31
C LYS A 81 26.57 -16.34 21.42
N GLY A 82 26.37 -16.14 20.12
CA GLY A 82 26.57 -17.17 19.10
C GLY A 82 25.49 -18.24 19.13
N LYS A 83 25.73 -19.31 18.41
CA LYS A 83 24.76 -20.39 18.17
C LYS A 83 25.17 -21.75 18.76
N ALA A 84 26.30 -21.82 19.44
CA ALA A 84 26.86 -23.09 19.95
C ALA A 84 26.01 -23.76 21.06
N HIS A 85 25.02 -23.04 21.60
CA HIS A 85 24.13 -23.52 22.66
C HIS A 85 22.75 -23.97 22.15
N PHE A 86 22.53 -23.91 20.82
CA PHE A 86 21.33 -24.44 20.17
C PHE A 86 21.64 -25.82 19.57
N GLU A 87 20.65 -26.70 19.52
CA GLU A 87 20.74 -27.94 18.76
C GLU A 87 20.53 -27.65 17.27
N ASP A 88 21.05 -28.51 16.38
CA ASP A 88 20.90 -28.33 14.95
C ASP A 88 19.43 -28.29 14.48
N SER A 89 18.54 -28.93 15.24
CA SER A 89 17.09 -28.87 15.06
C SER A 89 16.46 -27.53 15.37
N ASP A 90 17.10 -26.73 16.23
CA ASP A 90 16.62 -25.40 16.64
C ASP A 90 17.14 -24.30 15.69
N LEU A 91 18.16 -24.64 14.90
CA LEU A 91 18.72 -23.77 13.88
C LEU A 91 17.95 -23.98 12.57
N MET A 92 16.84 -23.26 12.40
CA MET A 92 16.25 -23.15 11.08
C MET A 92 17.30 -22.54 10.14
N GLU A 93 17.65 -23.24 9.04
CA GLU A 93 18.30 -22.57 7.92
C GLU A 93 17.39 -21.42 7.48
N THR A 94 17.79 -20.22 7.82
CA THR A 94 17.04 -19.00 7.54
C THR A 94 17.01 -18.74 6.05
N SER A 95 16.06 -19.35 5.35
CA SER A 95 15.56 -18.84 4.08
C SER A 95 14.65 -17.61 4.25
N VAL A 96 14.45 -17.13 5.49
CA VAL A 96 13.40 -16.14 5.84
C VAL A 96 13.92 -14.71 6.00
N SER A 97 15.22 -14.45 6.01
CA SER A 97 15.71 -13.07 6.22
C SER A 97 16.48 -12.45 5.07
N HIS A 98 16.62 -13.15 3.93
CA HIS A 98 17.28 -12.54 2.77
C HIS A 98 16.49 -11.37 2.18
N GLN A 99 15.16 -11.32 2.33
CA GLN A 99 14.38 -10.20 1.82
C GLN A 99 14.58 -8.90 2.63
N ALA A 100 14.75 -8.97 3.95
CA ALA A 100 15.10 -7.79 4.75
C ALA A 100 16.59 -7.40 4.58
N TYR A 101 17.46 -8.37 4.25
CA TYR A 101 18.89 -8.13 4.01
C TYR A 101 19.18 -7.68 2.56
N GLU A 102 18.32 -8.02 1.60
CA GLU A 102 18.42 -7.50 0.23
C GLU A 102 17.97 -6.03 0.12
N ALA A 103 17.07 -5.58 0.99
CA ALA A 103 16.76 -4.14 1.11
C ALA A 103 17.98 -3.32 1.58
N SER A 104 18.93 -3.92 2.29
CA SER A 104 20.20 -3.28 2.68
C SER A 104 21.28 -3.30 1.62
N ARG A 105 21.06 -3.93 0.46
CA ARG A 105 21.96 -3.98 -0.71
C ARG A 105 21.49 -3.13 -1.90
N LEU A 106 20.34 -2.48 -1.78
CA LEU A 106 20.00 -1.39 -2.69
C LEU A 106 20.99 -0.26 -2.40
N ASP A 107 21.66 0.20 -3.43
CA ASP A 107 22.67 1.26 -3.42
C ASP A 107 22.27 2.35 -2.41
N ASP A 108 23.02 2.50 -1.32
CA ASP A 108 22.69 3.40 -0.18
C ASP A 108 22.31 4.81 -0.64
N SER A 109 22.82 5.25 -1.79
CA SER A 109 22.57 6.57 -2.36
C SER A 109 21.16 6.73 -2.98
N GLU A 110 20.60 5.70 -3.62
CA GLU A 110 19.24 5.76 -4.20
C GLU A 110 18.17 5.60 -3.13
N THR A 111 18.37 4.71 -2.19
CA THR A 111 17.47 4.48 -1.05
C THR A 111 17.35 5.73 -0.18
N HIS A 112 18.47 6.38 0.15
CA HIS A 112 18.47 7.67 0.86
C HIS A 112 17.77 8.78 0.08
N LYS A 113 17.94 8.84 -1.25
CA LYS A 113 17.21 9.81 -2.10
C LYS A 113 15.71 9.54 -2.14
N MET A 114 15.27 8.29 -2.11
CA MET A 114 13.85 7.94 -2.04
C MET A 114 13.24 8.35 -0.70
N LEU A 115 13.91 8.03 0.41
CA LEU A 115 13.46 8.35 1.75
C LEU A 115 13.55 9.85 2.13
N SER A 116 14.23 10.68 1.34
CA SER A 116 14.29 12.13 1.55
C SER A 116 13.21 12.93 0.83
N LYS A 117 12.37 12.30 0.01
CA LYS A 117 11.35 12.97 -0.80
C LYS A 117 9.97 12.93 -0.14
N THR A 118 9.17 13.94 -0.47
CA THR A 118 7.72 13.95 -0.22
C THR A 118 6.98 13.57 -1.50
N TYR A 119 5.97 12.75 -1.38
CA TYR A 119 5.19 12.23 -2.50
C TYR A 119 3.74 12.72 -2.42
N PRO A 120 3.07 13.03 -3.55
CA PRO A 120 1.72 13.56 -3.56
C PRO A 120 0.64 12.47 -3.39
N TYR A 121 0.99 11.35 -2.78
CA TYR A 121 0.11 10.20 -2.58
C TYR A 121 -0.54 10.22 -1.21
N THR A 122 -1.77 9.73 -1.13
CA THR A 122 -2.50 9.55 0.14
C THR A 122 -2.50 8.07 0.51
N ILE A 123 -1.95 7.74 1.68
CA ILE A 123 -1.86 6.39 2.21
C ILE A 123 -2.90 6.21 3.32
N LEU A 124 -3.74 5.20 3.20
CA LEU A 124 -4.66 4.80 4.26
C LEU A 124 -3.99 3.73 5.13
N ILE A 125 -3.85 4.03 6.41
CA ILE A 125 -3.29 3.15 7.43
C ILE A 125 -4.46 2.56 8.22
N THR A 126 -4.59 1.24 8.23
CA THR A 126 -5.67 0.54 8.94
C THR A 126 -5.04 -0.38 9.99
N GLU A 127 -5.25 -0.06 11.27
CA GLU A 127 -4.66 -0.77 12.41
C GLU A 127 -5.58 -0.53 13.62
N ASP A 128 -5.92 -1.56 14.37
CA ASP A 128 -6.83 -1.43 15.52
C ASP A 128 -6.12 -0.91 16.77
N ASP A 129 -4.83 -1.21 16.94
CA ASP A 129 -4.03 -0.67 18.03
C ASP A 129 -3.71 0.81 17.79
N ASP A 130 -4.18 1.67 18.69
CA ASP A 130 -4.00 3.13 18.61
C ASP A 130 -2.54 3.55 18.63
N GLU A 131 -1.69 2.87 19.42
CA GLU A 131 -0.26 3.20 19.55
C GLU A 131 0.48 2.85 18.25
N VAL A 132 0.21 1.67 17.69
CA VAL A 132 0.79 1.21 16.43
C VAL A 132 0.29 2.08 15.28
N ARG A 133 -1.00 2.43 15.26
CA ARG A 133 -1.59 3.30 14.24
C ARG A 133 -0.96 4.69 14.25
N CYS A 134 -0.86 5.32 15.43
CA CYS A 134 -0.18 6.62 15.61
C CYS A 134 1.30 6.55 15.27
N PHE A 135 1.98 5.45 15.59
CA PHE A 135 3.38 5.24 15.23
C PHE A 135 3.55 5.19 13.70
N LEU A 136 2.77 4.37 12.98
CA LEU A 136 2.81 4.30 11.52
C LEU A 136 2.49 5.64 10.86
N GLU A 137 1.47 6.34 11.36
CA GLU A 137 1.11 7.67 10.86
C GLU A 137 2.27 8.67 11.02
N ARG A 138 2.88 8.73 12.21
CA ARG A 138 4.04 9.60 12.46
C ARG A 138 5.21 9.31 11.54
N GLU A 139 5.48 8.04 11.27
CA GLU A 139 6.59 7.61 10.43
C GLU A 139 6.33 7.83 8.92
N LEU A 140 5.08 7.76 8.47
CA LEU A 140 4.72 7.91 7.07
C LEU A 140 4.36 9.36 6.68
N SER A 141 3.81 10.16 7.61
CA SER A 141 3.35 11.53 7.33
C SER A 141 4.41 12.51 6.82
N PRO A 142 5.72 12.38 7.12
CA PRO A 142 6.74 13.22 6.50
C PRO A 142 6.90 13.00 4.99
N HIS A 143 6.48 11.85 4.49
CA HIS A 143 6.67 11.43 3.09
C HIS A 143 5.38 11.41 2.27
N PHE A 144 4.24 11.16 2.92
CA PHE A 144 2.94 10.96 2.28
C PHE A 144 1.84 11.74 3.01
N LYS A 145 0.73 12.01 2.34
CA LYS A 145 -0.50 12.34 3.04
C LYS A 145 -1.03 11.06 3.68
N THR A 146 -1.46 11.12 4.93
CA THR A 146 -1.96 9.96 5.67
C THR A 146 -3.42 10.11 6.03
N ARG A 147 -4.13 8.98 6.05
CA ARG A 147 -5.45 8.79 6.64
C ARG A 147 -5.38 7.53 7.48
N THR A 148 -6.17 7.49 8.53
CA THR A 148 -6.16 6.36 9.47
C THR A 148 -7.56 5.79 9.64
N ALA A 149 -7.64 4.48 9.90
CA ALA A 149 -8.87 3.78 10.24
C ALA A 149 -8.56 2.71 11.31
N ALA A 150 -9.51 2.47 12.22
CA ALA A 150 -9.31 1.52 13.32
C ALA A 150 -9.72 0.07 12.95
N ASN A 151 -10.38 -0.14 11.82
CA ASN A 151 -10.82 -1.45 11.34
C ASN A 151 -11.15 -1.38 9.84
N GLY A 152 -11.41 -2.52 9.22
CA GLY A 152 -11.71 -2.59 7.79
C GLY A 152 -13.00 -1.88 7.37
N LYS A 153 -14.02 -1.78 8.24
CA LYS A 153 -15.26 -1.07 7.90
C LYS A 153 -15.06 0.44 7.84
N ASP A 154 -14.29 0.99 8.79
CA ASP A 154 -13.93 2.40 8.78
C ASP A 154 -13.04 2.72 7.57
N ALA A 155 -12.12 1.81 7.22
CA ALA A 155 -11.30 1.95 6.02
C ALA A 155 -12.14 2.04 4.74
N LEU A 156 -13.18 1.22 4.59
CA LEU A 156 -14.09 1.29 3.43
C LEU A 156 -14.82 2.63 3.36
N ARG A 157 -15.26 3.20 4.51
CA ARG A 157 -15.87 4.54 4.51
C ARG A 157 -14.91 5.63 4.04
N VAL A 158 -13.65 5.57 4.48
CA VAL A 158 -12.62 6.51 4.00
C VAL A 158 -12.40 6.38 2.49
N LEU A 159 -12.39 5.15 1.96
CA LEU A 159 -12.25 4.90 0.51
C LEU A 159 -13.42 5.44 -0.32
N GLU A 160 -14.64 5.48 0.23
CA GLU A 160 -15.80 6.08 -0.42
C GLU A 160 -15.70 7.61 -0.49
N GLU A 161 -15.18 8.24 0.56
CA GLU A 161 -15.17 9.70 0.74
C GLU A 161 -13.92 10.36 0.13
N GLU A 162 -12.75 9.70 0.20
CA GLU A 162 -11.46 10.30 -0.15
C GLU A 162 -10.71 9.56 -1.27
N GLU A 163 -9.78 10.28 -1.93
CA GLU A 163 -8.86 9.69 -2.91
C GLU A 163 -7.68 9.04 -2.17
N ILE A 164 -7.64 7.71 -2.13
CA ILE A 164 -6.58 6.91 -1.53
C ILE A 164 -5.74 6.29 -2.63
N SER A 165 -4.42 6.44 -2.52
CA SER A 165 -3.46 5.91 -3.50
C SER A 165 -2.98 4.50 -3.15
N LEU A 166 -2.95 4.13 -1.86
CA LEU A 166 -2.54 2.82 -1.37
C LEU A 166 -3.07 2.60 0.05
N VAL A 167 -3.39 1.36 0.37
CA VAL A 167 -3.81 0.92 1.71
C VAL A 167 -2.70 0.08 2.35
N VAL A 168 -2.32 0.43 3.58
CA VAL A 168 -1.50 -0.39 4.47
C VAL A 168 -2.42 -0.86 5.60
N SER A 169 -2.64 -2.16 5.72
CA SER A 169 -3.59 -2.70 6.69
C SER A 169 -2.97 -3.80 7.54
N ASP A 170 -3.21 -3.77 8.85
CA ASP A 170 -3.03 -4.97 9.65
C ASP A 170 -3.98 -6.06 9.19
N VAL A 171 -3.56 -7.30 9.40
CA VAL A 171 -4.37 -8.49 9.12
C VAL A 171 -5.37 -8.73 10.25
N MET A 172 -4.96 -8.61 11.51
CA MET A 172 -5.73 -9.01 12.68
C MET A 172 -6.45 -7.80 13.31
N MET A 173 -7.64 -7.50 12.82
CA MET A 173 -8.46 -6.39 13.33
C MET A 173 -9.88 -6.86 13.65
N PRO A 174 -10.57 -6.20 14.61
CA PRO A 174 -11.96 -6.45 14.92
C PRO A 174 -12.90 -6.03 13.76
N GLU A 175 -14.13 -6.51 13.79
CA GLU A 175 -15.24 -6.23 12.87
C GLU A 175 -14.99 -6.66 11.42
N MET A 176 -13.90 -6.23 10.80
CA MET A 176 -13.45 -6.63 9.45
C MET A 176 -11.93 -6.69 9.45
N ASN A 177 -11.38 -7.87 9.25
CA ASN A 177 -9.95 -8.11 9.21
C ASN A 177 -9.33 -7.65 7.88
N GLY A 178 -7.97 -7.55 7.84
CA GLY A 178 -7.25 -7.05 6.67
C GLY A 178 -7.42 -7.89 5.40
N PHE A 179 -7.62 -9.21 5.51
CA PHE A 179 -7.91 -10.07 4.36
C PHE A 179 -9.30 -9.80 3.77
N GLU A 180 -10.29 -9.61 4.63
CA GLU A 180 -11.65 -9.26 4.22
C GLU A 180 -11.67 -7.88 3.56
N LEU A 181 -10.99 -6.90 4.17
CA LEU A 181 -10.83 -5.56 3.60
C LEU A 181 -10.17 -5.64 2.20
N CYS A 182 -9.06 -6.34 2.08
CA CYS A 182 -8.36 -6.52 0.80
C CYS A 182 -9.28 -7.13 -0.25
N ARG A 183 -9.99 -8.22 0.08
CA ARG A 183 -10.93 -8.86 -0.83
C ARG A 183 -12.06 -7.92 -1.25
N MET A 184 -12.60 -7.12 -0.33
CA MET A 184 -13.63 -6.12 -0.63
C MET A 184 -13.10 -5.05 -1.59
N ILE A 185 -11.90 -4.51 -1.34
CA ILE A 185 -11.24 -3.54 -2.23
C ILE A 185 -11.05 -4.15 -3.63
N LYS A 186 -10.48 -5.36 -3.70
CA LYS A 186 -10.14 -6.00 -4.98
C LYS A 186 -11.35 -6.50 -5.78
N SER A 187 -12.46 -6.81 -5.11
CA SER A 187 -13.71 -7.24 -5.78
C SER A 187 -14.61 -6.11 -6.23
N GLN A 188 -14.48 -4.92 -5.65
CA GLN A 188 -15.32 -3.77 -5.97
C GLN A 188 -14.71 -2.92 -7.08
N LEU A 189 -15.43 -2.75 -8.18
CA LEU A 189 -14.98 -1.99 -9.34
C LEU A 189 -14.45 -0.57 -9.02
N PRO A 190 -15.05 0.21 -8.09
CA PRO A 190 -14.53 1.53 -7.75
C PRO A 190 -13.14 1.53 -7.13
N PHE A 191 -12.74 0.45 -6.44
CA PHE A 191 -11.54 0.40 -5.60
C PHE A 191 -10.49 -0.62 -6.04
N SER A 192 -10.84 -1.56 -6.97
CA SER A 192 -9.97 -2.68 -7.37
C SER A 192 -8.56 -2.27 -7.81
N HIS A 193 -8.42 -1.04 -8.32
CA HIS A 193 -7.14 -0.47 -8.73
C HIS A 193 -6.23 -0.04 -7.56
N ILE A 194 -6.75 0.07 -6.31
CA ILE A 194 -5.97 0.54 -5.16
C ILE A 194 -5.07 -0.60 -4.66
N PRO A 195 -3.74 -0.40 -4.58
CA PRO A 195 -2.84 -1.40 -4.00
C PRO A 195 -3.07 -1.56 -2.50
N VAL A 196 -2.91 -2.79 -2.03
CA VAL A 196 -3.06 -3.15 -0.62
C VAL A 196 -1.80 -3.88 -0.15
N ILE A 197 -1.15 -3.34 0.87
CA ILE A 197 -0.07 -3.98 1.62
C ILE A 197 -0.67 -4.50 2.92
N LEU A 198 -0.49 -5.79 3.20
CA LEU A 198 -0.93 -6.40 4.46
C LEU A 198 0.25 -6.55 5.43
N LEU A 199 0.08 -6.05 6.66
CA LEU A 199 1.02 -6.23 7.77
C LEU A 199 0.59 -7.49 8.53
N THR A 200 1.47 -8.47 8.70
CA THR A 200 1.10 -9.77 9.27
C THR A 200 2.11 -10.25 10.30
N ALA A 201 1.63 -10.79 11.42
CA ALA A 201 2.46 -11.51 12.40
C ALA A 201 2.73 -12.98 12.01
N LEU A 202 2.20 -13.45 10.86
CA LEU A 202 2.02 -14.87 10.58
C LEU A 202 3.21 -15.48 9.87
N THR A 203 3.76 -16.52 10.48
CA THR A 203 4.82 -17.40 9.94
C THR A 203 4.27 -18.61 9.17
N ASP A 204 2.93 -18.80 9.15
CA ASP A 204 2.32 -20.02 8.61
C ASP A 204 2.10 -19.95 7.09
N GLU A 205 2.70 -20.89 6.34
CA GLU A 205 2.58 -21.03 4.88
C GLU A 205 1.12 -21.11 4.39
N ARG A 206 0.21 -21.65 5.18
CA ARG A 206 -1.20 -21.74 4.82
C ARG A 206 -1.87 -20.38 4.70
N GLN A 207 -1.42 -19.40 5.48
CA GLN A 207 -1.99 -18.05 5.44
C GLN A 207 -1.30 -17.18 4.37
N ARG A 208 -0.05 -17.48 3.98
CA ARG A 208 0.55 -16.95 2.74
C ARG A 208 -0.25 -17.37 1.51
N ILE A 209 -0.73 -18.61 1.47
CA ILE A 209 -1.60 -19.13 0.39
C ILE A 209 -2.96 -18.41 0.41
N PHE A 210 -3.57 -18.18 1.57
CA PHE A 210 -4.80 -17.40 1.70
C PHE A 210 -4.61 -15.93 1.27
N GLY A 211 -3.45 -15.36 1.54
CA GLY A 211 -3.11 -14.01 1.12
C GLY A 211 -2.94 -13.88 -0.40
N ILE A 212 -2.27 -14.83 -1.03
CA ILE A 212 -2.10 -14.87 -2.50
C ILE A 212 -3.46 -15.01 -3.19
N THR A 213 -4.39 -15.78 -2.63
CA THR A 213 -5.77 -15.90 -3.14
C THR A 213 -6.65 -14.69 -2.81
N GLY A 214 -6.28 -13.87 -1.81
CA GLY A 214 -6.97 -12.64 -1.42
C GLY A 214 -6.66 -11.41 -2.30
N GLY A 215 -5.66 -11.51 -3.18
CA GLY A 215 -5.33 -10.45 -4.15
C GLY A 215 -4.57 -9.26 -3.59
N ALA A 216 -3.92 -9.36 -2.42
CA ALA A 216 -3.04 -8.30 -1.91
C ALA A 216 -1.83 -8.12 -2.82
N ASP A 217 -1.40 -6.86 -3.00
CA ASP A 217 -0.28 -6.53 -3.87
C ASP A 217 1.06 -6.83 -3.18
N ASP A 218 1.13 -6.76 -1.84
CA ASP A 218 2.33 -7.14 -1.07
C ASP A 218 1.98 -7.51 0.38
N TYR A 219 2.94 -8.18 1.05
CA TYR A 219 2.87 -8.60 2.46
C TYR A 219 4.13 -8.20 3.19
N ILE A 220 3.98 -7.66 4.39
CA ILE A 220 5.11 -7.31 5.26
C ILE A 220 4.93 -8.02 6.60
N GLN A 221 5.91 -8.83 6.98
CA GLN A 221 5.89 -9.56 8.24
C GLN A 221 6.26 -8.64 9.40
N LYS A 222 5.47 -8.68 10.48
CA LYS A 222 5.81 -8.07 11.78
C LYS A 222 6.77 -9.01 12.54
N PRO A 223 7.86 -8.47 13.18
CA PRO A 223 8.25 -7.05 13.26
C PRO A 223 8.95 -6.56 11.98
N PHE A 224 8.74 -5.30 11.62
CA PHE A 224 9.32 -4.68 10.43
C PHE A 224 10.00 -3.33 10.76
N HIS A 225 10.93 -2.93 9.91
CA HIS A 225 11.46 -1.57 9.90
C HIS A 225 10.56 -0.65 9.09
N THR A 226 10.27 0.55 9.58
CA THR A 226 9.40 1.52 8.91
C THR A 226 9.93 1.94 7.54
N ASP A 227 11.25 2.03 7.38
CA ASP A 227 11.87 2.34 6.08
C ASP A 227 11.59 1.27 5.03
N TYR A 228 11.48 0.00 5.44
CA TYR A 228 11.07 -1.07 4.53
C TYR A 228 9.63 -0.89 4.05
N VAL A 229 8.72 -0.51 4.94
CA VAL A 229 7.32 -0.17 4.58
C VAL A 229 7.29 1.01 3.59
N LYS A 230 8.06 2.08 3.86
CA LYS A 230 8.16 3.27 2.99
C LYS A 230 8.66 2.88 1.59
N ILE A 231 9.71 2.08 1.49
CA ILE A 231 10.30 1.62 0.22
C ILE A 231 9.26 0.78 -0.56
N LYS A 232 8.55 -0.13 0.09
CA LYS A 232 7.51 -0.95 -0.54
C LYS A 232 6.36 -0.11 -1.09
N ILE A 233 5.89 0.88 -0.33
CA ILE A 233 4.88 1.84 -0.77
C ILE A 233 5.36 2.58 -2.03
N ILE A 234 6.58 3.15 -1.98
CA ILE A 234 7.15 3.90 -3.11
C ILE A 234 7.27 3.01 -4.35
N HIS A 235 7.78 1.80 -4.19
CA HIS A 235 7.98 0.85 -5.28
C HIS A 235 6.65 0.48 -5.97
N LEU A 236 5.62 0.11 -5.21
CA LEU A 236 4.30 -0.23 -5.77
C LEU A 236 3.68 0.96 -6.52
N LEU A 237 3.81 2.18 -5.99
CA LEU A 237 3.28 3.38 -6.63
C LEU A 237 4.06 3.74 -7.91
N GLN A 238 5.38 3.55 -7.92
CA GLN A 238 6.21 3.75 -9.11
C GLN A 238 5.93 2.72 -10.21
N GLU A 239 5.74 1.45 -9.87
CA GLU A 239 5.36 0.42 -10.84
C GLU A 239 4.02 0.75 -11.51
N ARG A 240 3.04 1.21 -10.73
CA ARG A 240 1.76 1.68 -11.27
C ARG A 240 1.92 2.89 -12.18
N GLN A 241 2.78 3.83 -11.83
CA GLN A 241 3.05 4.97 -12.71
C GLN A 241 3.65 4.51 -14.05
N LYS A 242 4.60 3.60 -14.05
CA LYS A 242 5.17 3.01 -15.29
C LYS A 242 4.11 2.30 -16.13
N LEU A 243 3.17 1.58 -15.48
CA LEU A 243 2.08 0.93 -16.18
C LEU A 243 1.14 1.95 -16.84
N ARG A 244 0.80 3.05 -16.15
CA ARG A 244 0.02 4.17 -16.71
C ARG A 244 0.69 4.77 -17.95
N GLU A 245 1.99 5.03 -17.89
CA GLU A 245 2.76 5.60 -19.00
C GLU A 245 2.70 4.68 -20.24
N ARG A 246 2.88 3.36 -20.03
CA ARG A 246 2.75 2.37 -21.10
C ARG A 246 1.32 2.31 -21.71
N LEU A 247 0.29 2.44 -20.87
CA LEU A 247 -1.09 2.49 -21.34
C LEU A 247 -1.36 3.76 -22.16
N LEU A 248 -0.85 4.90 -21.73
CA LEU A 248 -0.96 6.16 -22.50
C LEU A 248 -0.23 6.09 -23.85
N GLU A 249 0.93 5.45 -23.92
CA GLU A 249 1.63 5.21 -25.20
C GLU A 249 0.80 4.33 -26.15
N LYS A 250 0.25 3.22 -25.65
CA LYS A 250 -0.65 2.35 -26.44
C LYS A 250 -1.88 3.09 -26.93
N LEU A 251 -2.44 4.02 -26.14
CA LEU A 251 -3.55 4.88 -26.55
C LEU A 251 -3.15 5.84 -27.67
N ARG A 252 -1.97 6.47 -27.57
CA ARG A 252 -1.46 7.37 -28.62
C ARG A 252 -1.27 6.64 -29.95
N ASP A 253 -0.81 5.40 -29.90
CA ASP A 253 -0.59 4.55 -31.07
C ASP A 253 -1.85 3.87 -31.62
N ASN A 254 -3.02 4.11 -31.03
CA ASN A 254 -4.30 3.46 -31.37
C ASN A 254 -4.29 1.92 -31.27
N LYS A 255 -3.40 1.36 -30.45
CA LYS A 255 -3.19 -0.09 -30.29
C LYS A 255 -3.94 -0.71 -29.12
N LEU A 256 -4.75 0.07 -28.38
CA LEU A 256 -5.41 -0.40 -27.17
C LEU A 256 -6.42 -1.54 -27.43
N LEU A 257 -7.04 -1.55 -28.62
CA LEU A 257 -8.04 -2.55 -29.01
C LEU A 257 -7.44 -3.81 -29.68
N LEU A 258 -6.13 -3.84 -29.92
CA LEU A 258 -5.47 -4.92 -30.69
C LEU A 258 -4.71 -5.92 -29.84
N SER A 259 -4.71 -5.80 -28.51
CA SER A 259 -4.02 -6.73 -27.63
C SER A 259 -4.93 -7.90 -27.28
N GLU A 260 -4.66 -9.09 -27.82
CA GLU A 260 -5.30 -10.33 -27.37
C GLU A 260 -4.95 -10.61 -25.90
N PRO A 261 -5.90 -11.10 -25.08
CA PRO A 261 -5.66 -11.41 -23.67
C PRO A 261 -4.84 -12.72 -23.56
N GLU A 262 -3.57 -12.61 -23.31
CA GLU A 262 -2.69 -13.77 -23.04
C GLU A 262 -2.74 -14.28 -21.59
N LYS A 263 -3.48 -13.63 -20.67
CA LYS A 263 -3.55 -13.99 -19.23
C LYS A 263 -4.96 -13.78 -18.67
N VAL A 264 -5.21 -14.41 -17.52
CA VAL A 264 -6.42 -14.20 -16.71
C VAL A 264 -6.61 -12.69 -16.51
N GLU A 265 -7.70 -12.18 -17.09
CA GLU A 265 -8.00 -10.75 -17.14
C GLU A 265 -8.36 -10.23 -15.75
N SER A 266 -7.66 -9.23 -15.28
CA SER A 266 -8.01 -8.57 -14.02
C SER A 266 -9.32 -7.77 -14.18
N ILE A 267 -9.98 -7.45 -13.05
CA ILE A 267 -11.18 -6.57 -13.06
C ILE A 267 -10.85 -5.22 -13.71
N ASP A 268 -9.65 -4.72 -13.52
CA ASP A 268 -9.20 -3.46 -14.10
C ASP A 268 -8.96 -3.56 -15.61
N ASP A 269 -8.41 -4.70 -16.09
CA ASP A 269 -8.24 -4.94 -17.52
C ASP A 269 -9.60 -5.06 -18.24
N ALA A 270 -10.53 -5.82 -17.66
CA ALA A 270 -11.89 -5.93 -18.17
C ALA A 270 -12.61 -4.58 -18.20
N PHE A 271 -12.40 -3.77 -17.15
CA PHE A 271 -12.94 -2.42 -17.09
C PHE A 271 -12.32 -1.51 -18.16
N LEU A 272 -11.00 -1.49 -18.32
CA LEU A 272 -10.32 -0.69 -19.34
C LEU A 272 -10.73 -1.08 -20.76
N ARG A 273 -10.91 -2.36 -21.02
CA ARG A 273 -11.43 -2.83 -22.31
C ARG A 273 -12.84 -2.31 -22.55
N LYS A 274 -13.77 -2.50 -21.60
CA LYS A 274 -15.14 -1.99 -21.71
C LYS A 274 -15.17 -0.47 -21.87
N PHE A 275 -14.31 0.24 -21.16
CA PHE A 275 -14.15 1.69 -21.29
C PHE A 275 -13.67 2.07 -22.70
N ALA A 276 -12.64 1.39 -23.25
CA ALA A 276 -12.14 1.64 -24.60
C ALA A 276 -13.19 1.35 -25.69
N GLU A 277 -13.93 0.25 -25.56
CA GLU A 277 -15.04 -0.11 -26.46
C GLU A 277 -16.14 0.96 -26.45
N GLN A 278 -16.49 1.48 -25.27
CA GLN A 278 -17.47 2.56 -25.16
C GLN A 278 -16.96 3.86 -25.81
N ILE A 279 -15.71 4.23 -25.55
CA ILE A 279 -15.12 5.41 -26.18
C ILE A 279 -15.11 5.27 -27.72
N GLU A 280 -14.75 4.09 -28.26
CA GLU A 280 -14.77 3.83 -29.70
C GLU A 280 -16.18 3.94 -30.30
N ALA A 281 -17.18 3.47 -29.58
CA ALA A 281 -18.58 3.53 -30.07
C ALA A 281 -19.12 4.96 -30.10
N VAL A 282 -18.61 5.88 -29.26
CA VAL A 282 -19.26 7.17 -29.03
C VAL A 282 -18.39 8.40 -29.29
N TYR A 283 -17.10 8.23 -29.66
CA TYR A 283 -16.20 9.37 -29.83
C TYR A 283 -16.68 10.41 -30.83
N ALA A 284 -17.44 9.97 -31.86
CA ALA A 284 -17.97 10.85 -32.89
C ALA A 284 -19.24 11.63 -32.47
N ASP A 285 -19.88 11.26 -31.35
CA ASP A 285 -21.03 11.98 -30.81
C ASP A 285 -20.61 13.21 -30.03
N PRO A 286 -20.88 14.46 -30.49
CA PRO A 286 -20.51 15.67 -29.76
C PRO A 286 -21.27 15.85 -28.43
N GLU A 287 -22.45 15.24 -28.28
CA GLU A 287 -23.28 15.31 -27.09
C GLU A 287 -22.93 14.24 -26.02
N TYR A 288 -21.97 13.35 -26.34
CA TYR A 288 -21.54 12.36 -25.38
C TYR A 288 -20.60 12.96 -24.34
N ASN A 289 -20.98 12.80 -23.08
CA ASN A 289 -20.32 13.38 -21.91
C ASN A 289 -19.98 12.31 -20.86
N VAL A 290 -19.28 12.73 -19.80
CA VAL A 290 -18.83 11.84 -18.71
C VAL A 290 -20.00 11.28 -17.89
N GLU A 291 -21.13 11.99 -17.83
CA GLU A 291 -22.35 11.53 -17.15
C GLU A 291 -22.88 10.25 -17.84
N LYS A 292 -23.09 10.31 -19.14
CA LYS A 292 -23.55 9.14 -19.94
C LYS A 292 -22.54 7.99 -19.86
N LEU A 293 -21.23 8.29 -19.84
CA LEU A 293 -20.18 7.29 -19.71
C LEU A 293 -20.24 6.61 -18.34
N SER A 294 -20.45 7.37 -17.25
CA SER A 294 -20.54 6.82 -15.90
C SER A 294 -21.74 5.88 -15.73
N GLU A 295 -22.89 6.25 -16.28
CA GLU A 295 -24.10 5.43 -16.29
C GLU A 295 -23.86 4.11 -17.02
N THR A 296 -23.27 4.16 -18.23
CA THR A 296 -22.99 2.97 -19.04
C THR A 296 -22.01 2.00 -18.36
N LEU A 297 -21.03 2.53 -17.61
CA LEU A 297 -20.04 1.73 -16.91
C LEU A 297 -20.48 1.31 -15.48
N GLY A 298 -21.66 1.75 -15.03
CA GLY A 298 -22.20 1.40 -13.71
C GLY A 298 -21.43 2.00 -12.53
N LEU A 299 -20.81 3.18 -12.73
CA LEU A 299 -20.05 3.90 -11.70
C LEU A 299 -20.67 5.27 -11.46
N SER A 300 -20.51 5.80 -10.23
CA SER A 300 -20.76 7.22 -10.01
C SER A 300 -19.72 8.06 -10.77
N ARG A 301 -20.07 9.30 -11.11
CA ARG A 301 -19.15 10.23 -11.79
C ARG A 301 -17.81 10.40 -11.04
N GLY A 302 -17.87 10.48 -9.70
CA GLY A 302 -16.67 10.61 -8.86
C GLY A 302 -15.79 9.37 -8.92
N HIS A 303 -16.39 8.18 -8.81
CA HIS A 303 -15.65 6.91 -8.90
C HIS A 303 -15.07 6.69 -10.30
N LEU A 304 -15.83 6.99 -11.36
CA LEU A 304 -15.31 6.91 -12.72
C LEU A 304 -14.11 7.85 -12.90
N HIS A 305 -14.23 9.09 -12.45
CA HIS A 305 -13.15 10.07 -12.55
C HIS A 305 -11.88 9.58 -11.83
N ARG A 306 -12.01 9.14 -10.58
CA ARG A 306 -10.89 8.60 -9.78
C ARG A 306 -10.26 7.38 -10.47
N LYS A 307 -11.07 6.38 -10.84
CA LYS A 307 -10.59 5.14 -11.45
C LYS A 307 -9.89 5.36 -12.79
N ILE A 308 -10.46 6.16 -13.69
CA ILE A 308 -9.82 6.45 -14.99
C ILE A 308 -8.52 7.23 -14.78
N LYS A 309 -8.52 8.25 -13.91
CA LYS A 309 -7.33 9.03 -13.59
C LYS A 309 -6.22 8.15 -12.99
N GLU A 310 -6.58 7.21 -12.10
CA GLU A 310 -5.64 6.28 -11.51
C GLU A 310 -5.10 5.25 -12.52
N LEU A 311 -5.92 4.71 -13.40
CA LEU A 311 -5.49 3.72 -14.38
C LEU A 311 -4.78 4.32 -15.59
N THR A 312 -5.17 5.53 -16.03
CA THR A 312 -4.68 6.13 -17.28
C THR A 312 -3.84 7.40 -17.07
N GLY A 313 -3.79 7.94 -15.85
CA GLY A 313 -3.09 9.20 -15.55
C GLY A 313 -3.83 10.45 -16.02
N THR A 314 -4.99 10.34 -16.69
CA THR A 314 -5.74 11.46 -17.27
C THR A 314 -7.22 11.42 -16.84
N ALA A 315 -7.84 12.60 -16.72
CA ALA A 315 -9.25 12.69 -16.44
C ALA A 315 -10.09 12.13 -17.62
N PRO A 316 -11.29 11.55 -17.41
CA PRO A 316 -12.12 10.97 -18.47
C PRO A 316 -12.42 11.94 -19.63
N VAL A 317 -12.67 13.22 -19.33
CA VAL A 317 -12.90 14.26 -20.34
C VAL A 317 -11.67 14.48 -21.21
N GLU A 318 -10.50 14.51 -20.59
CA GLU A 318 -9.22 14.71 -21.27
C GLU A 318 -8.84 13.47 -22.11
N PHE A 319 -9.13 12.28 -21.58
CA PHE A 319 -8.96 11.03 -22.29
C PHE A 319 -9.79 11.01 -23.58
N LEU A 320 -11.11 11.29 -23.49
CA LEU A 320 -12.00 11.35 -24.65
C LEU A 320 -11.52 12.39 -25.67
N ARG A 321 -11.11 13.57 -25.20
CA ARG A 321 -10.56 14.63 -26.06
C ARG A 321 -9.33 14.16 -26.83
N THR A 322 -8.35 13.56 -26.13
CA THR A 322 -7.13 13.03 -26.74
C THR A 322 -7.43 11.91 -27.72
N TYR A 323 -8.37 11.04 -27.40
CA TYR A 323 -8.84 9.98 -28.32
C TYR A 323 -9.43 10.56 -29.61
N ARG A 324 -10.32 11.55 -29.52
CA ARG A 324 -10.89 12.28 -30.67
C ARG A 324 -9.80 12.90 -31.54
N LEU A 325 -8.80 13.53 -30.93
CA LEU A 325 -7.67 14.12 -31.64
C LEU A 325 -6.81 13.07 -32.36
N ASN A 326 -6.58 11.91 -31.73
CA ASN A 326 -5.87 10.79 -32.38
C ASN A 326 -6.63 10.25 -33.61
N LYS A 327 -7.97 10.12 -33.54
CA LYS A 327 -8.79 9.76 -34.70
C LYS A 327 -8.71 10.84 -35.78
N ALA A 328 -8.68 12.10 -35.41
CA ALA A 328 -8.54 13.21 -36.34
C ALA A 328 -7.23 13.15 -37.15
N THR A 329 -6.09 12.78 -36.50
CA THR A 329 -4.82 12.64 -37.24
C THR A 329 -4.88 11.59 -38.36
N GLN A 330 -5.65 10.51 -38.17
CA GLN A 330 -5.83 9.47 -39.16
C GLN A 330 -6.62 10.01 -40.36
N LEU A 331 -7.70 10.77 -40.10
CA LEU A 331 -8.53 11.35 -41.15
C LEU A 331 -7.80 12.48 -41.90
N LEU A 332 -7.02 13.31 -41.20
CA LEU A 332 -6.21 14.37 -41.83
C LEU A 332 -5.16 13.77 -42.77
N ARG A 333 -4.47 12.70 -42.41
CA ARG A 333 -3.49 12.03 -43.29
C ARG A 333 -4.07 11.45 -44.55
N GLN A 334 -5.35 11.13 -44.57
CA GLN A 334 -6.04 10.63 -45.78
C GLN A 334 -6.30 11.73 -46.83
N ASN A 335 -6.21 13.01 -46.45
CA ASN A 335 -6.47 14.17 -47.29
C ASN A 335 -7.85 14.14 -48.03
N ALA A 336 -8.79 13.37 -47.46
CA ALA A 336 -10.10 13.17 -48.07
C ALA A 336 -11.19 14.14 -47.55
N TYR A 337 -10.89 14.85 -46.47
CA TYR A 337 -11.84 15.71 -45.76
C TYR A 337 -11.23 17.07 -45.42
N THR A 338 -12.05 18.08 -45.39
CA THR A 338 -11.66 19.41 -44.89
C THR A 338 -11.45 19.37 -43.37
N VAL A 339 -10.64 20.28 -42.82
CA VAL A 339 -10.41 20.40 -41.37
C VAL A 339 -11.72 20.51 -40.59
N SER A 340 -12.72 21.21 -41.12
CA SER A 340 -14.05 21.33 -40.48
C SER A 340 -14.81 20.01 -40.48
N GLU A 341 -14.78 19.26 -41.57
CA GLU A 341 -15.40 17.93 -41.64
C GLU A 341 -14.75 16.95 -40.70
N VAL A 342 -13.41 16.97 -40.61
CA VAL A 342 -12.66 16.15 -39.63
C VAL A 342 -13.06 16.49 -38.19
N ALA A 343 -13.20 17.78 -37.88
CA ALA A 343 -13.64 18.20 -36.53
C ALA A 343 -15.02 17.59 -36.18
N TYR A 344 -16.01 17.72 -37.06
CA TYR A 344 -17.37 17.18 -36.84
C TYR A 344 -17.37 15.64 -36.80
N ARG A 345 -16.65 14.98 -37.70
CA ARG A 345 -16.56 13.51 -37.76
C ARG A 345 -15.89 12.90 -36.53
N THR A 346 -15.08 13.68 -35.82
CA THR A 346 -14.39 13.26 -34.58
C THR A 346 -15.06 13.79 -33.30
N GLY A 347 -16.33 14.25 -33.41
CA GLY A 347 -17.14 14.60 -32.25
C GLY A 347 -16.85 15.97 -31.63
N PHE A 348 -16.19 16.87 -32.36
CA PHE A 348 -16.06 18.27 -31.95
C PHE A 348 -17.24 19.08 -32.48
N SER A 349 -17.90 19.82 -31.59
CA SER A 349 -19.01 20.73 -31.96
C SER A 349 -18.55 22.02 -32.63
N SER A 350 -17.23 22.36 -32.53
CA SER A 350 -16.64 23.61 -33.04
C SER A 350 -15.28 23.35 -33.68
N PRO A 351 -15.13 23.63 -35.03
CA PRO A 351 -13.82 23.55 -35.69
C PRO A 351 -12.74 24.47 -35.07
N ALA A 352 -13.16 25.63 -34.57
CA ALA A 352 -12.24 26.54 -33.90
C ALA A 352 -11.68 25.94 -32.58
N TYR A 353 -12.55 25.32 -31.77
CA TYR A 353 -12.14 24.61 -30.57
C TYR A 353 -11.27 23.40 -30.88
N PHE A 354 -11.65 22.62 -31.91
CA PHE A 354 -10.83 21.52 -32.43
C PHE A 354 -9.41 21.97 -32.78
N SER A 355 -9.28 23.03 -33.61
CA SER A 355 -7.96 23.54 -34.03
C SER A 355 -7.10 23.99 -32.86
N LYS A 356 -7.70 24.64 -31.84
CA LYS A 356 -7.03 25.02 -30.60
C LYS A 356 -6.52 23.81 -29.83
N CYS A 357 -7.35 22.79 -29.65
CA CYS A 357 -6.99 21.56 -28.94
C CYS A 357 -5.92 20.79 -29.70
N PHE A 358 -6.04 20.70 -31.03
CA PHE A 358 -5.08 19.99 -31.89
C PHE A 358 -3.70 20.63 -31.82
N LYS A 359 -3.62 21.97 -31.95
CA LYS A 359 -2.35 22.70 -31.84
C LYS A 359 -1.72 22.55 -30.45
N ALA A 360 -2.54 22.54 -29.40
CA ALA A 360 -2.03 22.35 -28.02
C ALA A 360 -1.39 20.98 -27.81
N VAL A 361 -1.88 19.93 -28.48
CA VAL A 361 -1.37 18.55 -28.33
C VAL A 361 -0.24 18.23 -29.29
N TYR A 362 -0.33 18.67 -30.55
CA TYR A 362 0.61 18.31 -31.62
C TYR A 362 1.59 19.42 -32.00
N GLY A 363 1.45 20.63 -31.44
CA GLY A 363 2.34 21.76 -31.71
C GLY A 363 2.08 22.50 -33.02
N VAL A 364 1.32 21.89 -33.95
CA VAL A 364 0.98 22.43 -35.28
C VAL A 364 -0.53 22.51 -35.45
N THR A 365 -1.01 23.34 -36.37
CA THR A 365 -2.43 23.41 -36.71
C THR A 365 -2.88 22.20 -37.53
N PRO A 366 -4.17 21.83 -37.53
CA PRO A 366 -4.69 20.73 -38.38
C PRO A 366 -4.37 20.92 -39.87
N THR A 367 -4.37 22.15 -40.35
CA THR A 367 -4.07 22.47 -41.75
C THR A 367 -2.57 22.29 -42.07
N GLU A 368 -1.68 22.56 -41.12
CA GLU A 368 -0.23 22.32 -41.27
C GLU A 368 0.12 20.82 -41.11
N TYR A 369 -0.75 20.05 -40.47
CA TYR A 369 -0.59 18.61 -40.29
C TYR A 369 -1.09 17.77 -41.46
N GLN A 370 -2.04 18.31 -42.22
CA GLN A 370 -2.62 17.74 -43.45
C GLN A 370 -1.63 17.78 -44.60
#